data_96fef43c3262c41d6ad05f510438b517
#
_entry.id   96fef43c3262c41d6ad05f510438b517
#
_cell.length_a   1.000
_cell.length_b   1.000
_cell.length_c   1.000
_cell.angle_alpha   90.00
_cell.angle_beta   90.00
_cell.angle_gamma   90.00
#
_symmetry.space_group_name_H-M   'P 1'
#
loop_
_entity.id
_entity.type
_entity.pdbx_description
1 polymer ?
#
loop_
_entity_poly.entity_id
_entity_poly.type
_entity_poly.pdbx_seq_one_letter_code
_entity_poly.pdbx_strand_id
1 'polypeptide(L)'
;MEYIILILSLAGIVLGADFLVNGAVVVAKKCRVSSFVIGAVIVGIGTSLPELVVSTVGAVGGNSEVAIGNVVGSNIFNVFAILGLTALFFPVAVSRQNMKFEIPFCIGVSILLTLLVYNFFCGGEPLLGRADGAILLAAFVAFMWISLRRGKGTAPAGVTETAGKPETAAETAAADAVRENGSTPEITGAVGGKDGKEAGENWKNSLWFAALSIAGGLAALIVSSNFFVDEAVLIAKELGVSDAFISITLLACGTSLPELAASVTAALKKDTDMALGNIVGSNIFNASMILGTASLITPLTTGKIGLVDYAAMTLAAVLPLIFGIRGKITRVEGLLMLLCYAAYTWYIVTYVMTV
;
A
#
# COMPACT_ATOMS: atom_id res chain seq x y z
N MET A 1 24.62 20.41 -6.16
CA MET A 1 24.05 20.12 -4.82
C MET A 1 22.85 19.20 -4.94
N GLU A 2 22.05 19.35 -5.95
CA GLU A 2 20.81 18.62 -6.27
C GLU A 2 20.99 17.09 -6.30
N TYR A 3 21.98 16.56 -7.00
CA TYR A 3 22.25 15.12 -7.03
C TYR A 3 22.58 14.52 -5.66
N ILE A 4 23.21 15.29 -4.76
CA ILE A 4 23.52 14.84 -3.39
C ILE A 4 22.21 14.77 -2.59
N ILE A 5 21.37 15.79 -2.68
CA ILE A 5 20.06 15.81 -2.00
C ILE A 5 19.17 14.69 -2.53
N LEU A 6 19.15 14.46 -3.85
CA LEU A 6 18.43 13.35 -4.47
C LEU A 6 18.85 11.99 -3.90
N ILE A 7 20.16 11.74 -3.80
CA ILE A 7 20.69 10.47 -3.24
C ILE A 7 20.35 10.34 -1.75
N LEU A 8 20.51 11.42 -0.97
CA LEU A 8 20.16 11.42 0.46
C LEU A 8 18.66 11.21 0.67
N SER A 9 17.84 11.82 -0.18
CA SER A 9 16.38 11.63 -0.14
C SER A 9 16.00 10.19 -0.46
N LEU A 10 16.62 9.58 -1.46
CA LEU A 10 16.40 8.17 -1.78
C LEU A 10 16.79 7.26 -0.60
N ALA A 11 17.92 7.53 0.05
CA ALA A 11 18.32 6.80 1.25
C ALA A 11 17.30 7.00 2.39
N GLY A 12 16.80 8.23 2.59
CA GLY A 12 15.76 8.54 3.57
C GLY A 12 14.45 7.81 3.29
N ILE A 13 14.03 7.70 2.02
CA ILE A 13 12.85 6.92 1.59
C ILE A 13 13.02 5.45 1.98
N VAL A 14 14.16 4.84 1.64
CA VAL A 14 14.41 3.42 1.94
C VAL A 14 14.45 3.16 3.45
N LEU A 15 15.15 3.99 4.22
CA LEU A 15 15.21 3.86 5.67
C LEU A 15 13.85 4.10 6.33
N GLY A 16 13.12 5.12 5.88
CA GLY A 16 11.77 5.42 6.37
C GLY A 16 10.81 4.26 6.16
N ALA A 17 10.84 3.66 4.96
CA ALA A 17 10.04 2.47 4.63
C ALA A 17 10.43 1.26 5.50
N ASP A 18 11.72 1.06 5.76
CA ASP A 18 12.20 -0.03 6.61
C ASP A 18 11.69 0.11 8.06
N PHE A 19 11.80 1.32 8.65
CA PHE A 19 11.28 1.59 9.99
C PHE A 19 9.75 1.44 10.06
N LEU A 20 9.03 1.96 9.09
CA LEU A 20 7.58 1.86 9.01
C LEU A 20 7.12 0.40 8.98
N VAL A 21 7.66 -0.39 8.06
CA VAL A 21 7.28 -1.81 7.88
C VAL A 21 7.67 -2.64 9.11
N ASN A 22 8.86 -2.42 9.71
CA ASN A 22 9.26 -3.11 10.93
C ASN A 22 8.30 -2.81 12.09
N GLY A 23 7.94 -1.55 12.30
CA GLY A 23 6.95 -1.15 13.31
C GLY A 23 5.58 -1.79 13.06
N ALA A 24 5.11 -1.77 11.82
CA ALA A 24 3.85 -2.37 11.39
C ALA A 24 3.81 -3.89 11.67
N VAL A 25 4.88 -4.62 11.37
CA VAL A 25 4.99 -6.07 11.67
C VAL A 25 4.91 -6.34 13.18
N VAL A 26 5.54 -5.52 14.02
CA VAL A 26 5.44 -5.69 15.49
C VAL A 26 4.00 -5.48 15.97
N VAL A 27 3.31 -4.46 15.45
CA VAL A 27 1.90 -4.20 15.78
C VAL A 27 1.03 -5.37 15.33
N ALA A 28 1.19 -5.86 14.10
CA ALA A 28 0.44 -7.00 13.57
C ALA A 28 0.54 -8.22 14.48
N LYS A 29 1.77 -8.59 14.88
CA LYS A 29 2.03 -9.72 15.78
C LYS A 29 1.42 -9.54 17.16
N LYS A 30 1.61 -8.38 17.78
CA LYS A 30 1.12 -8.12 19.15
C LYS A 30 -0.38 -7.95 19.24
N CYS A 31 -0.99 -7.29 18.27
CA CYS A 31 -2.44 -7.10 18.23
C CYS A 31 -3.18 -8.32 17.65
N ARG A 32 -2.46 -9.35 17.16
CA ARG A 32 -3.02 -10.52 16.49
C ARG A 32 -3.96 -10.13 15.36
N VAL A 33 -3.51 -9.20 14.54
CA VAL A 33 -4.22 -8.68 13.36
C VAL A 33 -3.44 -9.13 12.12
N SER A 34 -4.14 -9.44 11.02
CA SER A 34 -3.47 -9.87 9.79
C SER A 34 -2.56 -8.76 9.22
N SER A 35 -1.47 -9.16 8.57
CA SER A 35 -0.55 -8.24 7.89
C SER A 35 -1.27 -7.36 6.87
N PHE A 36 -2.28 -7.91 6.16
CA PHE A 36 -3.10 -7.15 5.24
C PHE A 36 -3.81 -5.97 5.92
N VAL A 37 -4.50 -6.21 7.04
CA VAL A 37 -5.25 -5.16 7.75
C VAL A 37 -4.30 -4.09 8.30
N ILE A 38 -3.14 -4.48 8.81
CA ILE A 38 -2.13 -3.50 9.25
C ILE A 38 -1.58 -2.71 8.05
N GLY A 39 -1.32 -3.40 6.94
CA GLY A 39 -0.96 -2.76 5.67
C GLY A 39 -2.01 -1.75 5.22
N ALA A 40 -3.29 -2.13 5.22
CA ALA A 40 -4.38 -1.27 4.77
C ALA A 40 -4.68 -0.09 5.72
N VAL A 41 -4.63 -0.33 7.04
CA VAL A 41 -5.08 0.66 8.04
C VAL A 41 -3.95 1.55 8.53
N ILE A 42 -2.77 1.00 8.81
CA ILE A 42 -1.66 1.78 9.35
C ILE A 42 -0.76 2.29 8.23
N VAL A 43 -0.29 1.36 7.38
CA VAL A 43 0.66 1.74 6.33
C VAL A 43 -0.06 2.55 5.25
N GLY A 44 -1.16 2.04 4.69
CA GLY A 44 -1.89 2.68 3.59
C GLY A 44 -2.46 4.06 3.96
N ILE A 45 -3.12 4.20 5.12
CA ILE A 45 -3.59 5.52 5.57
C ILE A 45 -2.41 6.46 5.81
N GLY A 46 -1.33 5.95 6.44
CA GLY A 46 -0.16 6.77 6.76
C GLY A 46 0.56 7.29 5.53
N THR A 47 0.79 6.43 4.56
CA THR A 47 1.48 6.81 3.30
C THR A 47 0.63 7.71 2.42
N SER A 48 -0.72 7.61 2.49
CA SER A 48 -1.65 8.48 1.74
C SER A 48 -1.96 9.83 2.42
N LEU A 49 -1.23 10.20 3.49
CA LEU A 49 -1.37 11.54 4.08
C LEU A 49 -0.99 12.69 3.12
N PRO A 50 0.06 12.57 2.27
CA PRO A 50 0.35 13.57 1.26
C PRO A 50 -0.82 13.79 0.29
N GLU A 51 -1.45 12.71 -0.18
CA GLU A 51 -2.63 12.78 -1.04
C GLU A 51 -3.79 13.50 -0.36
N LEU A 52 -4.02 13.23 0.93
CA LEU A 52 -5.05 13.92 1.72
C LEU A 52 -4.79 15.41 1.76
N VAL A 53 -3.55 15.83 2.01
CA VAL A 53 -3.16 17.26 2.07
C VAL A 53 -3.34 17.91 0.71
N VAL A 54 -2.77 17.34 -0.36
CA VAL A 54 -2.85 17.89 -1.72
C VAL A 54 -4.29 18.02 -2.18
N SER A 55 -5.11 16.99 -2.00
CA SER A 55 -6.51 17.00 -2.43
C SER A 55 -7.37 17.96 -1.60
N THR A 56 -7.14 18.04 -0.28
CA THR A 56 -7.88 18.95 0.59
C THR A 56 -7.51 20.40 0.31
N VAL A 57 -6.22 20.72 0.15
CA VAL A 57 -5.75 22.06 -0.19
C VAL A 57 -6.25 22.47 -1.58
N GLY A 58 -6.20 21.54 -2.56
CA GLY A 58 -6.77 21.76 -3.89
C GLY A 58 -8.26 22.10 -3.84
N ALA A 59 -9.05 21.36 -3.07
CA ALA A 59 -10.48 21.58 -2.89
C ALA A 59 -10.77 22.93 -2.23
N VAL A 60 -10.08 23.26 -1.13
CA VAL A 60 -10.23 24.55 -0.43
C VAL A 60 -9.81 25.73 -1.33
N GLY A 61 -8.77 25.56 -2.12
CA GLY A 61 -8.27 26.53 -3.09
C GLY A 61 -9.16 26.70 -4.33
N GLY A 62 -10.27 25.98 -4.43
CA GLY A 62 -11.18 26.03 -5.58
C GLY A 62 -10.68 25.26 -6.81
N ASN A 63 -9.62 24.46 -6.67
CA ASN A 63 -9.08 23.64 -7.73
C ASN A 63 -9.52 22.17 -7.56
N SER A 64 -10.79 21.92 -7.86
CA SER A 64 -11.41 20.58 -7.76
C SER A 64 -10.73 19.53 -8.62
N GLU A 65 -10.22 19.94 -9.79
CA GLU A 65 -9.54 19.05 -10.73
C GLU A 65 -8.26 18.46 -10.14
N VAL A 66 -7.50 19.26 -9.38
CA VAL A 66 -6.33 18.78 -8.64
C VAL A 66 -6.73 17.74 -7.58
N ALA A 67 -7.81 17.99 -6.85
CA ALA A 67 -8.27 17.09 -5.80
C ALA A 67 -8.69 15.73 -6.37
N ILE A 68 -9.51 15.73 -7.42
CA ILE A 68 -9.99 14.49 -8.07
C ILE A 68 -8.86 13.80 -8.84
N GLY A 69 -8.09 14.56 -9.62
CA GLY A 69 -7.00 14.03 -10.43
C GLY A 69 -5.92 13.35 -9.61
N ASN A 70 -5.55 13.95 -8.46
CA ASN A 70 -4.60 13.34 -7.53
C ASN A 70 -5.10 11.98 -7.03
N VAL A 71 -6.35 11.88 -6.60
CA VAL A 71 -6.91 10.62 -6.08
C VAL A 71 -7.08 9.57 -7.17
N VAL A 72 -7.66 9.92 -8.32
CA VAL A 72 -7.85 8.99 -9.43
C VAL A 72 -6.50 8.51 -9.97
N GLY A 73 -5.56 9.43 -10.17
CA GLY A 73 -4.21 9.14 -10.62
C GLY A 73 -3.44 8.23 -9.66
N SER A 74 -3.45 8.55 -8.35
CA SER A 74 -2.80 7.73 -7.32
C SER A 74 -3.40 6.31 -7.26
N ASN A 75 -4.71 6.17 -7.39
CA ASN A 75 -5.35 4.86 -7.37
C ASN A 75 -4.97 3.99 -8.59
N ILE A 76 -4.85 4.59 -9.76
CA ILE A 76 -4.35 3.93 -10.98
C ILE A 76 -2.88 3.55 -10.80
N PHE A 77 -2.05 4.47 -10.32
CA PHE A 77 -0.63 4.26 -10.09
C PHE A 77 -0.37 3.16 -9.06
N ASN A 78 -1.09 3.16 -7.96
CA ASN A 78 -0.96 2.18 -6.90
C ASN A 78 -1.15 0.74 -7.40
N VAL A 79 -2.11 0.50 -8.29
CA VAL A 79 -2.34 -0.85 -8.81
C VAL A 79 -1.47 -1.13 -10.03
N PHE A 80 -1.54 -0.29 -11.06
CA PHE A 80 -0.85 -0.60 -12.29
C PHE A 80 0.67 -0.51 -12.16
N ALA A 81 1.18 0.50 -11.45
CA ALA A 81 2.62 0.68 -11.28
C ALA A 81 3.14 -0.02 -10.02
N ILE A 82 2.62 0.30 -8.82
CA ILE A 82 3.20 -0.22 -7.57
C ILE A 82 2.94 -1.71 -7.41
N LEU A 83 1.67 -2.17 -7.54
CA LEU A 83 1.39 -3.61 -7.46
C LEU A 83 2.02 -4.36 -8.61
N GLY A 84 2.00 -3.79 -9.82
CA GLY A 84 2.66 -4.34 -11.01
C GLY A 84 4.16 -4.55 -10.79
N LEU A 85 4.86 -3.53 -10.31
CA LEU A 85 6.29 -3.58 -10.01
C LEU A 85 6.58 -4.57 -8.86
N THR A 86 5.79 -4.51 -7.79
CA THR A 86 5.92 -5.42 -6.66
C THR A 86 5.77 -6.88 -7.10
N ALA A 87 4.74 -7.19 -7.90
CA ALA A 87 4.48 -8.54 -8.41
C ALA A 87 5.54 -9.04 -9.41
N LEU A 88 6.14 -8.13 -10.17
CA LEU A 88 7.21 -8.45 -11.11
C LEU A 88 8.44 -9.00 -10.38
N PHE A 89 8.81 -8.39 -9.26
CA PHE A 89 9.95 -8.84 -8.46
C PHE A 89 9.55 -9.98 -7.50
N PHE A 90 8.42 -9.84 -6.81
CA PHE A 90 7.94 -10.76 -5.79
C PHE A 90 6.49 -11.13 -6.08
N PRO A 91 6.19 -12.39 -6.49
CA PRO A 91 4.80 -12.81 -6.64
C PRO A 91 3.99 -12.52 -5.38
N VAL A 92 2.89 -11.77 -5.53
CA VAL A 92 2.09 -11.26 -4.41
C VAL A 92 1.02 -12.28 -4.05
N ALA A 93 1.06 -12.78 -2.83
CA ALA A 93 0.05 -13.70 -2.32
C ALA A 93 -1.30 -12.98 -2.17
N VAL A 94 -2.38 -13.65 -2.56
CA VAL A 94 -3.75 -13.13 -2.42
C VAL A 94 -4.56 -14.15 -1.62
N SER A 95 -4.90 -13.80 -0.39
CA SER A 95 -5.66 -14.69 0.50
C SER A 95 -7.12 -14.81 0.06
N ARG A 96 -7.80 -15.89 0.48
CA ARG A 96 -9.24 -16.05 0.24
C ARG A 96 -10.06 -14.94 0.89
N GLN A 97 -9.58 -14.36 1.96
CA GLN A 97 -10.24 -13.25 2.64
C GLN A 97 -10.15 -11.99 1.77
N ASN A 98 -8.95 -11.66 1.26
CA ASN A 98 -8.74 -10.51 0.37
C ASN A 98 -9.64 -10.61 -0.87
N MET A 99 -9.77 -11.81 -1.44
CA MET A 99 -10.64 -12.09 -2.59
C MET A 99 -12.13 -11.94 -2.30
N LYS A 100 -12.57 -12.20 -1.05
CA LYS A 100 -14.00 -12.20 -0.69
C LYS A 100 -14.51 -10.86 -0.17
N PHE A 101 -13.64 -9.98 0.28
CA PHE A 101 -14.07 -8.74 0.90
C PHE A 101 -13.22 -7.53 0.47
N GLU A 102 -11.93 -7.51 0.72
CA GLU A 102 -11.14 -6.29 0.62
C GLU A 102 -11.00 -5.81 -0.83
N ILE A 103 -10.67 -6.71 -1.76
CA ILE A 103 -10.58 -6.36 -3.18
C ILE A 103 -11.96 -6.04 -3.77
N PRO A 104 -13.03 -6.85 -3.54
CA PRO A 104 -14.39 -6.48 -3.95
C PRO A 104 -14.88 -5.15 -3.36
N PHE A 105 -14.50 -4.83 -2.11
CA PHE A 105 -14.85 -3.55 -1.51
C PHE A 105 -14.15 -2.39 -2.24
N CYS A 106 -12.88 -2.52 -2.57
CA CYS A 106 -12.13 -1.55 -3.36
C CYS A 106 -12.79 -1.31 -4.72
N ILE A 107 -13.19 -2.39 -5.41
CA ILE A 107 -13.94 -2.30 -6.68
C ILE A 107 -15.27 -1.57 -6.47
N GLY A 108 -16.01 -1.94 -5.41
CA GLY A 108 -17.29 -1.33 -5.06
C GLY A 108 -17.18 0.18 -4.83
N VAL A 109 -16.14 0.62 -4.11
CA VAL A 109 -15.88 2.05 -3.86
C VAL A 109 -15.50 2.78 -5.15
N SER A 110 -14.69 2.16 -6.02
CA SER A 110 -14.31 2.74 -7.32
C SER A 110 -15.52 2.93 -8.23
N ILE A 111 -16.41 1.94 -8.28
CA ILE A 111 -17.68 2.02 -9.02
C ILE A 111 -18.59 3.06 -8.39
N LEU A 112 -18.75 3.04 -7.07
CA LEU A 112 -19.58 4.00 -6.33
C LEU A 112 -19.13 5.43 -6.61
N LEU A 113 -17.84 5.72 -6.52
CA LEU A 113 -17.28 7.04 -6.83
C LEU A 113 -17.65 7.47 -8.25
N THR A 114 -17.48 6.58 -9.23
CA THR A 114 -17.84 6.86 -10.63
C THR A 114 -19.32 7.18 -10.79
N LEU A 115 -20.20 6.40 -10.15
CA LEU A 115 -21.65 6.61 -10.23
C LEU A 115 -22.10 7.92 -9.58
N LEU A 116 -21.48 8.28 -8.44
CA LEU A 116 -21.78 9.52 -7.72
C LEU A 116 -21.31 10.73 -8.52
N VAL A 117 -20.07 10.72 -9.02
CA VAL A 117 -19.50 11.82 -9.81
C VAL A 117 -20.32 12.13 -11.06
N TYR A 118 -20.77 11.10 -11.80
CA TYR A 118 -21.55 11.28 -13.01
C TYR A 118 -23.04 11.46 -12.75
N ASN A 119 -23.47 11.63 -11.49
CA ASN A 119 -24.89 11.80 -11.13
C ASN A 119 -25.80 10.79 -11.82
N PHE A 120 -25.37 9.53 -11.93
CA PHE A 120 -26.03 8.52 -12.74
C PHE A 120 -27.51 8.35 -12.40
N PHE A 121 -27.88 8.59 -11.14
CA PHE A 121 -29.26 8.46 -10.64
C PHE A 121 -30.08 9.73 -10.76
N CYS A 122 -29.46 10.91 -10.79
CA CYS A 122 -30.17 12.19 -10.73
C CYS A 122 -30.05 12.99 -12.03
N GLY A 123 -29.08 12.65 -12.87
CA GLY A 123 -28.73 13.43 -14.07
C GLY A 123 -28.07 14.78 -13.73
N GLY A 124 -27.43 15.40 -14.70
CA GLY A 124 -26.77 16.69 -14.54
C GLY A 124 -25.29 16.64 -14.95
N GLU A 125 -24.61 17.76 -14.72
CA GLU A 125 -23.18 17.86 -14.95
C GLU A 125 -22.39 17.02 -13.92
N PRO A 126 -21.24 16.45 -14.31
CA PRO A 126 -20.41 15.66 -13.41
C PRO A 126 -19.95 16.50 -12.20
N LEU A 127 -20.43 16.11 -11.01
CA LEU A 127 -20.19 16.83 -9.76
C LEU A 127 -20.22 15.86 -8.59
N LEU A 128 -19.18 15.87 -7.77
CA LEU A 128 -19.19 15.19 -6.49
C LEU A 128 -19.67 16.16 -5.40
N GLY A 129 -20.93 16.04 -5.00
CA GLY A 129 -21.57 16.90 -4.03
C GLY A 129 -21.29 16.52 -2.57
N ARG A 130 -21.77 17.35 -1.63
CA ARG A 130 -21.61 17.08 -0.18
C ARG A 130 -22.30 15.80 0.28
N ALA A 131 -23.48 15.49 -0.27
CA ALA A 131 -24.19 14.26 0.03
C ALA A 131 -23.40 13.03 -0.40
N ASP A 132 -22.78 13.10 -1.60
CA ASP A 132 -21.93 12.04 -2.12
C ASP A 132 -20.69 11.84 -1.22
N GLY A 133 -20.11 12.94 -0.73
CA GLY A 133 -19.02 12.90 0.25
C GLY A 133 -19.40 12.18 1.53
N ALA A 134 -20.60 12.43 2.05
CA ALA A 134 -21.09 11.72 3.24
C ALA A 134 -21.25 10.22 2.98
N ILE A 135 -21.74 9.82 1.79
CA ILE A 135 -21.87 8.42 1.38
C ILE A 135 -20.48 7.76 1.31
N LEU A 136 -19.50 8.42 0.69
CA LEU A 136 -18.13 7.91 0.60
C LEU A 136 -17.48 7.75 1.98
N LEU A 137 -17.64 8.72 2.89
CA LEU A 137 -17.15 8.61 4.27
C LEU A 137 -17.83 7.48 5.03
N ALA A 138 -19.13 7.29 4.85
CA ALA A 138 -19.85 6.15 5.46
C ALA A 138 -19.29 4.81 4.93
N ALA A 139 -18.97 4.72 3.64
CA ALA A 139 -18.33 3.54 3.06
C ALA A 139 -16.95 3.30 3.69
N PHE A 140 -16.14 4.37 3.90
CA PHE A 140 -14.84 4.24 4.57
C PHE A 140 -14.98 3.72 6.01
N VAL A 141 -15.90 4.30 6.79
CA VAL A 141 -16.17 3.85 8.17
C VAL A 141 -16.62 2.39 8.20
N ALA A 142 -17.49 1.99 7.26
CA ALA A 142 -17.91 0.60 7.11
C ALA A 142 -16.73 -0.32 6.79
N PHE A 143 -15.87 0.06 5.86
CA PHE A 143 -14.65 -0.68 5.54
C PHE A 143 -13.77 -0.88 6.77
N MET A 144 -13.46 0.21 7.48
CA MET A 144 -12.62 0.17 8.68
C MET A 144 -13.19 -0.76 9.74
N TRP A 145 -14.49 -0.63 10.01
CA TRP A 145 -15.16 -1.44 11.03
C TRP A 145 -15.17 -2.93 10.68
N ILE A 146 -15.47 -3.29 9.42
CA ILE A 146 -15.50 -4.68 8.97
C ILE A 146 -14.11 -5.27 8.93
N SER A 147 -13.11 -4.55 8.36
CA SER A 147 -11.72 -5.03 8.24
C SER A 147 -11.10 -5.26 9.62
N LEU A 148 -11.28 -4.34 10.56
CA LEU A 148 -10.77 -4.52 11.93
C LEU A 148 -11.45 -5.68 12.67
N ARG A 149 -12.73 -5.92 12.44
CA ARG A 149 -13.44 -7.09 13.03
C ARG A 149 -12.97 -8.41 12.43
N ARG A 150 -12.77 -8.46 11.11
CA ARG A 150 -12.33 -9.68 10.40
C ARG A 150 -10.84 -9.96 10.58
N GLY A 151 -10.02 -8.93 10.74
CA GLY A 151 -8.58 -9.07 10.93
C GLY A 151 -8.17 -9.61 12.30
N LYS A 152 -9.06 -9.59 13.30
CA LYS A 152 -8.78 -10.14 14.63
C LYS A 152 -8.77 -11.67 14.60
N GLY A 153 -7.69 -12.27 15.11
CA GLY A 153 -7.57 -13.74 15.24
C GLY A 153 -6.93 -14.44 14.05
N THR A 154 -6.59 -13.72 12.98
CA THR A 154 -5.83 -14.27 11.86
C THR A 154 -4.34 -14.06 12.16
N ALA A 155 -3.60 -15.14 12.42
CA ALA A 155 -2.13 -15.03 12.59
C ALA A 155 -1.51 -14.43 11.32
N PRO A 156 -0.46 -13.56 11.43
CA PRO A 156 0.23 -13.01 10.27
C PRO A 156 0.73 -14.14 9.37
N ALA A 157 0.28 -14.18 8.12
CA ALA A 157 0.77 -15.10 7.11
C ALA A 157 2.19 -14.64 6.71
N GLY A 158 3.22 -15.18 7.34
CA GLY A 158 4.61 -14.80 7.01
C GLY A 158 5.66 -15.30 7.97
N VAL A 159 5.29 -16.00 9.04
CA VAL A 159 6.25 -16.71 9.90
C VAL A 159 5.80 -18.17 10.01
N THR A 160 5.81 -18.88 8.92
CA THR A 160 6.18 -20.30 9.00
C THR A 160 7.66 -20.29 9.35
N GLU A 161 7.98 -20.58 10.60
CA GLU A 161 9.27 -21.18 10.94
C GLU A 161 9.43 -22.38 10.01
N THR A 162 10.11 -22.18 8.90
CA THR A 162 10.82 -23.26 8.24
C THR A 162 12.04 -23.54 9.11
N ALA A 163 11.81 -24.13 10.30
CA ALA A 163 12.74 -25.07 10.83
C ALA A 163 12.78 -26.19 9.79
N GLY A 164 13.70 -26.07 8.84
CA GLY A 164 14.05 -27.12 7.93
C GLY A 164 14.48 -28.32 8.76
N LYS A 165 13.60 -29.30 8.89
CA LYS A 165 14.02 -30.68 9.04
C LYS A 165 14.32 -31.19 7.64
N PRO A 166 15.55 -31.50 7.31
CA PRO A 166 15.82 -32.35 6.17
C PRO A 166 15.30 -33.76 6.54
N GLU A 167 14.19 -34.18 5.95
CA GLU A 167 13.84 -35.60 5.91
C GLU A 167 14.88 -36.31 5.06
N THR A 168 15.92 -36.79 5.69
CA THR A 168 16.75 -37.85 5.13
C THR A 168 16.17 -39.17 5.61
N ALA A 169 15.93 -40.06 4.65
CA ALA A 169 15.42 -41.43 4.82
C ALA A 169 16.29 -42.35 5.75
N ALA A 170 17.23 -41.78 6.51
CA ALA A 170 18.09 -42.48 7.47
C ALA A 170 17.56 -42.41 8.92
N GLU A 171 16.58 -41.55 9.25
CA GLU A 171 16.08 -41.38 10.62
C GLU A 171 14.90 -42.32 10.97
N THR A 172 14.24 -42.90 9.96
CA THR A 172 13.16 -43.87 10.22
C THR A 172 13.71 -45.26 10.68
N ALA A 173 14.97 -45.55 10.40
CA ALA A 173 15.61 -46.82 10.86
C ALA A 173 16.20 -46.75 12.28
N ALA A 174 16.41 -45.54 12.81
CA ALA A 174 16.96 -45.34 14.17
C ALA A 174 15.87 -45.27 15.26
N ALA A 175 14.63 -44.94 14.90
CA ALA A 175 13.53 -44.81 15.86
C ALA A 175 12.98 -46.15 16.35
N ASP A 176 13.15 -47.24 15.58
CA ASP A 176 12.69 -48.59 15.98
C ASP A 176 13.71 -49.33 16.85
N ALA A 177 14.97 -48.90 16.91
CA ALA A 177 16.02 -49.60 17.71
C ALA A 177 16.11 -49.09 19.17
N VAL A 178 15.42 -48.01 19.54
CA VAL A 178 15.50 -47.39 20.91
C VAL A 178 14.33 -47.82 21.81
N ARG A 179 13.42 -48.67 21.34
CA ARG A 179 12.27 -49.13 22.15
C ARG A 179 12.55 -50.36 23.01
N GLU A 180 13.75 -50.94 22.98
CA GLU A 180 14.04 -52.20 23.68
C GLU A 180 14.94 -52.11 24.92
N ASN A 181 15.46 -50.94 25.33
CA ASN A 181 16.24 -50.88 26.59
C ASN A 181 15.86 -49.67 27.41
N GLY A 182 15.03 -49.90 28.43
CA GLY A 182 14.71 -48.97 29.50
C GLY A 182 15.91 -48.73 30.41
N SER A 183 16.45 -47.51 30.40
CA SER A 183 17.13 -46.89 31.57
C SER A 183 17.39 -45.43 31.27
N THR A 184 16.75 -44.55 32.04
CA THR A 184 17.02 -43.12 32.14
C THR A 184 18.31 -42.88 32.92
N PRO A 185 19.20 -41.99 32.47
CA PRO A 185 20.10 -41.25 33.37
C PRO A 185 19.61 -39.83 33.54
N GLU A 186 19.35 -39.46 34.81
CA GLU A 186 19.30 -38.09 35.30
C GLU A 186 20.64 -37.40 35.02
N ILE A 187 20.59 -36.27 34.30
CA ILE A 187 21.72 -35.32 34.28
C ILE A 187 21.26 -34.00 34.93
N THR A 188 21.58 -33.90 36.20
CA THR A 188 21.69 -32.62 36.90
C THR A 188 22.99 -31.94 36.46
N GLY A 189 22.88 -30.70 35.96
CA GLY A 189 24.07 -29.95 35.54
C GLY A 189 23.78 -28.53 35.14
N ALA A 190 23.83 -27.61 36.14
CA ALA A 190 24.27 -26.22 36.09
C ALA A 190 23.61 -25.28 35.07
N VAL A 191 22.72 -24.46 35.61
CA VAL A 191 22.29 -23.15 35.10
C VAL A 191 23.48 -22.19 35.14
N GLY A 192 23.93 -21.73 33.99
CA GLY A 192 24.95 -20.69 33.84
C GLY A 192 24.47 -19.67 32.80
N GLY A 193 24.05 -18.53 33.28
CA GLY A 193 24.10 -17.19 32.69
C GLY A 193 23.81 -17.04 31.20
N LYS A 194 22.55 -16.70 30.84
CA LYS A 194 22.22 -16.05 29.55
C LYS A 194 21.22 -14.88 29.72
N ASP A 195 21.32 -14.13 30.80
CA ASP A 195 20.40 -13.03 31.09
C ASP A 195 20.71 -11.71 30.35
N GLY A 196 21.82 -11.65 29.60
CA GLY A 196 22.25 -10.42 28.94
C GLY A 196 21.76 -10.22 27.50
N LYS A 197 21.31 -11.27 26.81
CA LYS A 197 20.84 -11.17 25.42
C LYS A 197 19.33 -11.03 25.28
N GLU A 198 18.56 -11.55 26.22
CA GLU A 198 17.09 -11.45 26.18
C GLU A 198 16.55 -10.05 26.52
N ALA A 199 17.25 -9.28 27.34
CA ALA A 199 16.87 -7.90 27.68
C ALA A 199 17.02 -6.94 26.49
N GLY A 200 17.97 -7.16 25.59
CA GLY A 200 18.22 -6.34 24.41
C GLY A 200 17.22 -6.57 23.26
N GLU A 201 16.58 -7.73 23.17
CA GLU A 201 15.56 -8.03 22.15
C GLU A 201 14.13 -7.64 22.56
N ASN A 202 13.88 -7.51 23.86
CA ASN A 202 12.53 -7.30 24.38
C ASN A 202 12.01 -5.86 24.15
N TRP A 203 12.86 -4.84 24.12
CA TRP A 203 12.46 -3.45 23.90
C TRP A 203 12.06 -3.17 22.43
N LYS A 204 12.75 -3.80 21.46
CA LYS A 204 12.41 -3.69 20.02
C LYS A 204 11.03 -4.29 19.71
N ASN A 205 10.57 -5.20 20.52
CA ASN A 205 9.24 -5.79 20.45
C ASN A 205 8.19 -5.02 21.27
N SER A 206 8.52 -3.85 21.82
CA SER A 206 7.57 -3.01 22.54
C SER A 206 6.62 -2.30 21.58
N LEU A 207 5.34 -2.14 21.96
CA LEU A 207 4.37 -1.34 21.20
C LEU A 207 4.77 0.12 21.11
N TRP A 208 5.43 0.67 22.13
CA TRP A 208 5.97 2.04 22.10
C TRP A 208 7.07 2.19 21.05
N PHE A 209 7.98 1.23 20.96
CA PHE A 209 9.01 1.23 19.94
C PHE A 209 8.39 1.08 18.55
N ALA A 210 7.40 0.20 18.39
CA ALA A 210 6.65 0.05 17.14
C ALA A 210 5.95 1.35 16.73
N ALA A 211 5.29 2.04 17.68
CA ALA A 211 4.63 3.32 17.42
C ALA A 211 5.64 4.41 17.00
N LEU A 212 6.78 4.50 17.67
CA LEU A 212 7.85 5.42 17.29
C LEU A 212 8.47 5.08 15.93
N SER A 213 8.65 3.79 15.64
CA SER A 213 9.15 3.33 14.34
C SER A 213 8.18 3.67 13.21
N ILE A 214 6.87 3.50 13.43
CA ILE A 214 5.82 3.87 12.46
C ILE A 214 5.83 5.38 12.26
N ALA A 215 5.73 6.17 13.33
CA ALA A 215 5.67 7.63 13.23
C ALA A 215 6.95 8.23 12.62
N GLY A 216 8.12 7.78 13.07
CA GLY A 216 9.41 8.22 12.54
C GLY A 216 9.62 7.76 11.10
N GLY A 217 9.24 6.52 10.78
CA GLY A 217 9.31 5.98 9.42
C GLY A 217 8.41 6.74 8.45
N LEU A 218 7.15 7.05 8.84
CA LEU A 218 6.24 7.87 8.04
C LEU A 218 6.78 9.28 7.83
N ALA A 219 7.25 9.94 8.90
CA ALA A 219 7.82 11.28 8.79
C ALA A 219 9.03 11.29 7.85
N ALA A 220 9.95 10.34 8.00
CA ALA A 220 11.11 10.20 7.12
C ALA A 220 10.69 9.95 5.67
N LEU A 221 9.73 9.06 5.42
CA LEU A 221 9.19 8.79 4.08
C LEU A 221 8.62 10.04 3.44
N ILE A 222 7.71 10.74 4.12
CA ILE A 222 7.02 11.92 3.57
C ILE A 222 8.02 13.03 3.27
N VAL A 223 8.89 13.35 4.25
CA VAL A 223 9.88 14.42 4.07
C VAL A 223 10.86 14.09 2.95
N SER A 224 11.40 12.87 2.95
CA SER A 224 12.36 12.45 1.93
C SER A 224 11.74 12.35 0.54
N SER A 225 10.47 11.90 0.42
CA SER A 225 9.77 11.86 -0.86
C SER A 225 9.57 13.25 -1.44
N ASN A 226 9.23 14.25 -0.62
CA ASN A 226 9.09 15.63 -1.08
C ASN A 226 10.43 16.17 -1.62
N PHE A 227 11.52 16.04 -0.87
CA PHE A 227 12.85 16.43 -1.34
C PHE A 227 13.26 15.69 -2.62
N PHE A 228 12.98 14.39 -2.71
CA PHE A 228 13.28 13.60 -3.90
C PHE A 228 12.55 14.15 -5.13
N VAL A 229 11.26 14.45 -5.01
CA VAL A 229 10.46 15.00 -6.12
C VAL A 229 10.93 16.37 -6.51
N ASP A 230 11.17 17.26 -5.55
CA ASP A 230 11.63 18.64 -5.81
C ASP A 230 12.96 18.64 -6.59
N GLU A 231 13.93 17.83 -6.14
CA GLU A 231 15.22 17.74 -6.84
C GLU A 231 15.12 17.03 -8.20
N ALA A 232 14.26 16.00 -8.32
CA ALA A 232 14.01 15.34 -9.60
C ALA A 232 13.38 16.30 -10.62
N VAL A 233 12.48 17.18 -10.19
CA VAL A 233 11.87 18.23 -11.02
C VAL A 233 12.93 19.23 -11.48
N LEU A 234 13.81 19.68 -10.58
CA LEU A 234 14.88 20.63 -10.92
C LEU A 234 15.82 20.02 -11.96
N ILE A 235 16.29 18.80 -11.75
CA ILE A 235 17.18 18.09 -12.70
C ILE A 235 16.47 17.86 -14.04
N ALA A 236 15.20 17.48 -14.06
CA ALA A 236 14.44 17.29 -15.28
C ALA A 236 14.34 18.60 -16.10
N LYS A 237 14.12 19.73 -15.42
CA LYS A 237 14.12 21.07 -16.07
C LYS A 237 15.47 21.44 -16.64
N GLU A 238 16.56 21.17 -15.92
CA GLU A 238 17.92 21.40 -16.43
C GLU A 238 18.22 20.56 -17.67
N LEU A 239 17.67 19.34 -17.75
CA LEU A 239 17.79 18.46 -18.93
C LEU A 239 16.85 18.87 -20.08
N GLY A 240 16.07 19.95 -19.94
CA GLY A 240 15.18 20.46 -20.97
C GLY A 240 13.87 19.69 -21.13
N VAL A 241 13.47 18.92 -20.09
CA VAL A 241 12.17 18.24 -20.08
C VAL A 241 11.06 19.27 -19.90
N SER A 242 9.98 19.14 -20.67
CA SER A 242 8.86 20.10 -20.61
C SER A 242 8.13 20.06 -19.26
N ASP A 243 7.66 21.24 -18.78
CA ASP A 243 6.90 21.35 -17.54
C ASP A 243 5.63 20.48 -17.56
N ALA A 244 4.99 20.32 -18.71
CA ALA A 244 3.81 19.46 -18.87
C ALA A 244 4.16 17.98 -18.61
N PHE A 245 5.28 17.50 -19.18
CA PHE A 245 5.72 16.12 -18.95
C PHE A 245 6.12 15.89 -17.49
N ILE A 246 6.81 16.86 -16.87
CA ILE A 246 7.20 16.83 -15.45
C ILE A 246 5.95 16.74 -14.58
N SER A 247 4.95 17.57 -14.83
CA SER A 247 3.71 17.59 -14.04
C SER A 247 2.93 16.28 -14.14
N ILE A 248 2.84 15.70 -15.35
CA ILE A 248 2.10 14.45 -15.56
C ILE A 248 2.81 13.24 -14.97
N THR A 249 4.15 13.23 -14.97
CA THR A 249 4.93 12.06 -14.55
C THR A 249 5.47 12.18 -13.14
N LEU A 250 6.31 13.18 -12.87
CA LEU A 250 7.03 13.28 -11.60
C LEU A 250 6.13 13.76 -10.45
N LEU A 251 5.27 14.77 -10.68
CA LEU A 251 4.41 15.27 -9.62
C LEU A 251 3.26 14.30 -9.34
N ALA A 252 2.66 13.70 -10.39
CA ALA A 252 1.58 12.73 -10.20
C ALA A 252 2.04 11.44 -9.50
N CYS A 253 3.29 11.01 -9.72
CA CYS A 253 3.85 9.84 -9.02
C CYS A 253 4.44 10.20 -7.65
N GLY A 254 4.76 11.48 -7.43
CA GLY A 254 5.52 11.93 -6.26
C GLY A 254 4.83 11.69 -4.94
N THR A 255 3.52 11.97 -4.86
CA THR A 255 2.74 11.74 -3.65
C THR A 255 2.65 10.26 -3.29
N SER A 256 2.69 9.37 -4.29
CA SER A 256 2.61 7.91 -4.10
C SER A 256 3.98 7.22 -3.97
N LEU A 257 5.08 7.97 -3.86
CA LEU A 257 6.40 7.39 -3.54
C LEU A 257 6.46 6.70 -2.17
N PRO A 258 5.83 7.23 -1.11
CA PRO A 258 5.73 6.53 0.17
C PRO A 258 5.06 5.15 0.04
N GLU A 259 3.97 5.06 -0.72
CA GLU A 259 3.27 3.80 -1.01
C GLU A 259 4.17 2.81 -1.74
N LEU A 260 4.88 3.27 -2.77
CA LEU A 260 5.83 2.45 -3.52
C LEU A 260 6.91 1.90 -2.61
N ALA A 261 7.56 2.76 -1.84
CA ALA A 261 8.64 2.37 -0.94
C ALA A 261 8.17 1.39 0.14
N ALA A 262 7.02 1.66 0.78
CA ALA A 262 6.45 0.79 1.79
C ALA A 262 6.06 -0.58 1.22
N SER A 263 5.39 -0.63 0.06
CA SER A 263 4.98 -1.89 -0.59
C SER A 263 6.17 -2.73 -1.03
N VAL A 264 7.17 -2.12 -1.66
CA VAL A 264 8.39 -2.82 -2.08
C VAL A 264 9.16 -3.33 -0.87
N THR A 265 9.29 -2.51 0.19
CA THR A 265 9.98 -2.93 1.43
C THR A 265 9.25 -4.10 2.13
N ALA A 266 7.92 -4.06 2.20
CA ALA A 266 7.13 -5.18 2.74
C ALA A 266 7.35 -6.46 1.91
N ALA A 267 7.34 -6.36 0.58
CA ALA A 267 7.58 -7.49 -0.32
C ALA A 267 9.01 -8.04 -0.20
N LEU A 268 10.04 -7.18 -0.06
CA LEU A 268 11.43 -7.57 0.22
C LEU A 268 11.53 -8.36 1.53
N LYS A 269 10.73 -8.02 2.52
CA LYS A 269 10.61 -8.75 3.80
C LYS A 269 9.73 -9.98 3.72
N LYS A 270 9.29 -10.37 2.51
CA LYS A 270 8.40 -11.51 2.24
C LYS A 270 7.00 -11.36 2.84
N ASP A 271 6.59 -10.16 3.23
CA ASP A 271 5.24 -9.84 3.68
C ASP A 271 4.43 -9.19 2.54
N THR A 272 4.16 -9.99 1.50
CA THR A 272 3.40 -9.54 0.32
C THR A 272 1.93 -9.27 0.64
N ASP A 273 1.40 -9.84 1.74
CA ASP A 273 0.05 -9.58 2.22
C ASP A 273 -0.05 -8.14 2.77
N MET A 274 0.96 -7.66 3.50
CA MET A 274 1.06 -6.25 3.92
C MET A 274 1.21 -5.31 2.72
N ALA A 275 2.01 -5.68 1.71
CA ALA A 275 2.15 -4.87 0.50
C ALA A 275 0.82 -4.73 -0.26
N LEU A 276 0.06 -5.82 -0.42
CA LEU A 276 -1.26 -5.80 -1.02
C LEU A 276 -2.24 -4.98 -0.16
N GLY A 277 -2.16 -5.12 1.16
CA GLY A 277 -2.96 -4.34 2.10
C GLY A 277 -2.72 -2.84 1.97
N ASN A 278 -1.44 -2.42 1.91
CA ASN A 278 -1.07 -1.02 1.68
C ASN A 278 -1.73 -0.48 0.40
N ILE A 279 -1.58 -1.16 -0.72
CA ILE A 279 -2.11 -0.71 -2.03
C ILE A 279 -3.64 -0.64 -2.04
N VAL A 280 -4.32 -1.71 -1.61
CA VAL A 280 -5.79 -1.77 -1.60
C VAL A 280 -6.36 -0.79 -0.56
N GLY A 281 -5.71 -0.69 0.60
CA GLY A 281 -6.11 0.23 1.67
C GLY A 281 -5.97 1.69 1.26
N SER A 282 -4.83 2.07 0.65
CA SER A 282 -4.63 3.42 0.10
C SER A 282 -5.70 3.76 -0.95
N ASN A 283 -6.02 2.84 -1.86
CA ASN A 283 -7.04 3.10 -2.88
C ASN A 283 -8.44 3.31 -2.28
N ILE A 284 -8.81 2.53 -1.27
CA ILE A 284 -10.08 2.73 -0.56
C ILE A 284 -10.06 4.06 0.20
N PHE A 285 -8.96 4.36 0.91
CA PHE A 285 -8.80 5.61 1.65
C PHE A 285 -8.87 6.82 0.72
N ASN A 286 -8.16 6.80 -0.39
CA ASN A 286 -8.14 7.85 -1.39
C ASN A 286 -9.54 8.11 -1.97
N ALA A 287 -10.20 7.08 -2.48
CA ALA A 287 -11.49 7.22 -3.12
C ALA A 287 -12.62 7.57 -2.14
N SER A 288 -12.56 7.10 -0.89
CA SER A 288 -13.66 7.28 0.06
C SER A 288 -13.38 8.34 1.12
N MET A 289 -12.24 8.30 1.81
CA MET A 289 -11.94 9.25 2.88
C MET A 289 -11.49 10.60 2.32
N ILE A 290 -10.54 10.61 1.37
CA ILE A 290 -9.99 11.87 0.85
C ILE A 290 -11.04 12.63 0.04
N LEU A 291 -11.63 12.01 -0.99
CA LEU A 291 -12.66 12.67 -1.80
C LEU A 291 -13.95 12.90 -1.00
N GLY A 292 -14.29 12.00 -0.08
CA GLY A 292 -15.39 12.21 0.84
C GLY A 292 -15.22 13.45 1.69
N THR A 293 -14.04 13.64 2.29
CA THR A 293 -13.74 14.85 3.09
C THR A 293 -13.68 16.11 2.20
N ALA A 294 -12.98 16.04 1.08
CA ALA A 294 -12.82 17.18 0.16
C ALA A 294 -14.17 17.67 -0.37
N SER A 295 -15.07 16.77 -0.77
CA SER A 295 -16.41 17.11 -1.30
C SER A 295 -17.39 17.63 -0.22
N LEU A 296 -17.21 17.26 1.05
CA LEU A 296 -17.95 17.86 2.16
C LEU A 296 -17.57 19.32 2.36
N ILE A 297 -16.28 19.65 2.21
CA ILE A 297 -15.78 21.03 2.33
C ILE A 297 -16.30 21.85 1.15
N THR A 298 -16.03 21.37 -0.07
CA THR A 298 -16.41 22.06 -1.31
C THR A 298 -16.86 21.04 -2.35
N PRO A 299 -18.05 21.19 -2.99
CA PRO A 299 -18.42 20.32 -4.11
C PRO A 299 -17.36 20.34 -5.20
N LEU A 300 -17.01 19.16 -5.72
CA LEU A 300 -15.89 18.97 -6.64
C LEU A 300 -16.39 18.72 -8.07
N THR A 301 -15.98 19.56 -9.01
CA THR A 301 -16.18 19.33 -10.44
C THR A 301 -15.01 18.51 -11.01
N THR A 302 -15.28 17.70 -12.01
CA THR A 302 -14.27 16.78 -12.58
C THR A 302 -13.24 17.47 -13.46
N GLY A 303 -13.56 18.65 -13.99
CA GLY A 303 -12.71 19.35 -14.96
C GLY A 303 -12.39 18.48 -16.18
N LYS A 304 -11.10 18.26 -16.44
CA LYS A 304 -10.62 17.43 -17.54
C LYS A 304 -10.59 15.92 -17.22
N ILE A 305 -10.83 15.53 -15.97
CA ILE A 305 -10.86 14.11 -15.57
C ILE A 305 -12.12 13.47 -16.15
N GLY A 306 -11.95 12.63 -17.15
CA GLY A 306 -13.02 12.06 -17.94
C GLY A 306 -13.40 10.63 -17.54
N LEU A 307 -14.41 10.09 -18.23
CA LEU A 307 -14.88 8.72 -18.02
C LEU A 307 -13.76 7.67 -18.21
N VAL A 308 -12.80 7.95 -19.09
CA VAL A 308 -11.66 7.05 -19.35
C VAL A 308 -10.80 6.88 -18.08
N ASP A 309 -10.60 7.96 -17.30
CA ASP A 309 -9.80 7.93 -16.07
C ASP A 309 -10.50 7.10 -14.98
N TYR A 310 -11.81 7.31 -14.80
CA TYR A 310 -12.60 6.50 -13.86
C TYR A 310 -12.71 5.04 -14.29
N ALA A 311 -12.80 4.77 -15.60
CA ALA A 311 -12.78 3.40 -16.14
C ALA A 311 -11.42 2.74 -15.92
N ALA A 312 -10.32 3.46 -16.13
CA ALA A 312 -8.97 2.98 -15.86
C ALA A 312 -8.78 2.69 -14.36
N MET A 313 -9.25 3.57 -13.47
CA MET A 313 -9.22 3.37 -12.01
C MET A 313 -10.04 2.14 -11.60
N THR A 314 -11.23 1.97 -12.16
CA THR A 314 -12.08 0.81 -11.88
C THR A 314 -11.45 -0.48 -12.41
N LEU A 315 -10.89 -0.46 -13.64
CA LEU A 315 -10.14 -1.59 -14.20
C LEU A 315 -8.95 -1.94 -13.31
N ALA A 316 -8.20 -0.95 -12.84
CA ALA A 316 -7.10 -1.16 -11.91
C ALA A 316 -7.59 -1.90 -10.65
N ALA A 317 -8.71 -1.49 -10.05
CA ALA A 317 -9.27 -2.17 -8.88
C ALA A 317 -9.73 -3.62 -9.19
N VAL A 318 -10.17 -3.91 -10.42
CA VAL A 318 -10.66 -5.24 -10.84
C VAL A 318 -9.52 -6.22 -11.12
N LEU A 319 -8.38 -5.78 -11.66
CA LEU A 319 -7.29 -6.68 -12.03
C LEU A 319 -6.75 -7.55 -10.89
N PRO A 320 -6.56 -7.05 -9.66
CA PRO A 320 -6.14 -7.88 -8.52
C PRO A 320 -7.14 -9.01 -8.21
N LEU A 321 -8.46 -8.79 -8.46
CA LEU A 321 -9.47 -9.84 -8.32
C LEU A 321 -9.27 -10.94 -9.35
N ILE A 322 -9.12 -10.57 -10.63
CA ILE A 322 -8.96 -11.53 -11.74
C ILE A 322 -7.66 -12.32 -11.58
N PHE A 323 -6.55 -11.64 -11.35
CA PHE A 323 -5.24 -12.28 -11.25
C PHE A 323 -5.07 -13.06 -9.93
N GLY A 324 -5.71 -12.61 -8.87
CA GLY A 324 -5.70 -13.24 -7.56
C GLY A 324 -6.47 -14.57 -7.46
N ILE A 325 -7.26 -14.98 -8.47
CA ILE A 325 -8.08 -16.21 -8.46
C ILE A 325 -7.22 -17.44 -8.15
N ARG A 326 -5.96 -17.46 -8.62
CA ARG A 326 -5.01 -18.56 -8.39
C ARG A 326 -4.29 -18.47 -7.03
N GLY A 327 -4.71 -17.56 -6.15
CA GLY A 327 -4.11 -17.33 -4.83
C GLY A 327 -2.84 -16.48 -4.85
N LYS A 328 -2.39 -16.02 -6.00
CA LYS A 328 -1.22 -15.14 -6.15
C LYS A 328 -1.27 -14.37 -7.47
N ILE A 329 -0.76 -13.16 -7.44
CA ILE A 329 -0.45 -12.36 -8.62
C ILE A 329 0.99 -12.69 -9.03
N THR A 330 1.18 -13.13 -10.25
CA THR A 330 2.47 -13.61 -10.77
C THR A 330 3.26 -12.47 -11.43
N ARG A 331 4.53 -12.75 -11.79
CA ARG A 331 5.39 -11.79 -12.51
C ARG A 331 4.82 -11.38 -13.87
N VAL A 332 4.16 -12.31 -14.58
CA VAL A 332 3.53 -12.01 -15.88
C VAL A 332 2.38 -11.04 -15.71
N GLU A 333 1.54 -11.25 -14.72
CA GLU A 333 0.42 -10.35 -14.39
C GLU A 333 0.93 -9.00 -13.89
N GLY A 334 2.05 -8.97 -13.14
CA GLY A 334 2.75 -7.73 -12.79
C GLY A 334 3.24 -6.95 -14.01
N LEU A 335 3.84 -7.64 -14.99
CA LEU A 335 4.24 -7.02 -16.26
C LEU A 335 3.04 -6.48 -17.04
N LEU A 336 1.93 -7.23 -17.09
CA LEU A 336 0.70 -6.77 -17.73
C LEU A 336 0.14 -5.50 -17.09
N MET A 337 0.15 -5.39 -15.76
CA MET A 337 -0.24 -4.16 -15.06
C MET A 337 0.66 -2.98 -15.43
N LEU A 338 1.99 -3.18 -15.48
CA LEU A 338 2.93 -2.15 -15.90
C LEU A 338 2.69 -1.70 -17.36
N LEU A 339 2.36 -2.63 -18.26
CA LEU A 339 1.98 -2.28 -19.63
C LEU A 339 0.66 -1.50 -19.68
N CYS A 340 -0.32 -1.82 -18.83
CA CYS A 340 -1.53 -1.02 -18.67
C CYS A 340 -1.21 0.39 -18.18
N TYR A 341 -0.27 0.53 -17.22
CA TYR A 341 0.17 1.85 -16.76
C TYR A 341 0.85 2.65 -17.88
N ALA A 342 1.74 2.03 -18.64
CA ALA A 342 2.40 2.67 -19.78
C ALA A 342 1.40 3.12 -20.84
N ALA A 343 0.41 2.28 -21.17
CA ALA A 343 -0.65 2.61 -22.11
C ALA A 343 -1.54 3.77 -21.62
N TYR A 344 -1.89 3.77 -20.33
CA TYR A 344 -2.64 4.87 -19.71
C TYR A 344 -1.85 6.18 -19.71
N THR A 345 -0.57 6.13 -19.32
CA THR A 345 0.31 7.31 -19.34
C THR A 345 0.47 7.85 -20.76
N TRP A 346 0.64 6.97 -21.74
CA TRP A 346 0.69 7.36 -23.15
C TRP A 346 -0.60 8.08 -23.59
N TYR A 347 -1.76 7.53 -23.21
CA TYR A 347 -3.05 8.17 -23.47
C TYR A 347 -3.13 9.58 -22.87
N ILE A 348 -2.78 9.74 -21.58
CA ILE A 348 -2.81 11.04 -20.92
C ILE A 348 -1.87 12.04 -21.58
N VAL A 349 -0.62 11.65 -21.86
CA VAL A 349 0.37 12.51 -22.51
C VAL A 349 -0.11 12.97 -23.89
N THR A 350 -0.65 12.05 -24.71
CA THR A 350 -1.17 12.39 -26.03
C THR A 350 -2.42 13.27 -25.96
N TYR A 351 -3.32 13.00 -25.01
CA TYR A 351 -4.54 13.80 -24.82
C TYR A 351 -4.19 15.23 -24.34
N VAL A 352 -3.29 15.39 -23.39
CA VAL A 352 -2.89 16.71 -22.85
C VAL A 352 -2.08 17.52 -23.89
N MET A 353 -1.30 16.85 -24.76
CA MET A 353 -0.53 17.53 -25.83
C MET A 353 -1.40 17.93 -27.04
N THR A 354 -2.59 17.35 -27.20
CA THR A 354 -3.48 17.63 -28.35
C THR A 354 -4.61 18.60 -28.02
N VAL A 355 -4.86 18.90 -26.76
CA VAL A 355 -5.87 19.85 -26.23
C VAL A 355 -5.18 21.02 -25.52
#